data_46f681b7b430dbd17c123bbd59fa1ee7
#
_entry.id   46f681b7b430dbd17c123bbd59fa1ee7
#
_cell.length_a   1.000
_cell.length_b   1.000
_cell.length_c   1.000
_cell.angle_alpha   90.00
_cell.angle_beta   90.00
_cell.angle_gamma   90.00
#
_symmetry.space_group_name_H-M   'P 1'
#
loop_
_entity.id
_entity.type
_entity.pdbx_description
1 polymer ?
#
loop_
_entity_poly.entity_id
_entity_poly.type
_entity_poly.pdbx_seq_one_letter_code
_entity_poly.pdbx_strand_id
1 'polypeptide(L)'
;MTNGNQNTRFSWFIPIDGDGARAGTVRAERPPDFDYLRQVVQTAEDLDYYSLLIPTRFANGLFAEDAPLAETWTTATALAAVTKRIRFLIAVRPGFVALGLFAQMAAALHQISKGRIDINIVPGGIQNDFERVGEFTDQSTRYERAEEFIAACRKLW
;
A
#
# COMPACT_ATOMS: atom_id res chain seq x y z
N MET A 1 2.84 -40.00 -2.44
CA MET A 1 3.27 -38.79 -3.20
C MET A 1 2.03 -37.93 -3.32
N THR A 2 1.89 -36.96 -2.43
CA THR A 2 0.76 -36.01 -2.43
C THR A 2 1.09 -34.92 -3.43
N ASN A 3 0.46 -34.94 -4.61
CA ASN A 3 0.45 -33.82 -5.53
C ASN A 3 -0.27 -32.66 -4.84
N GLY A 4 0.50 -31.81 -4.15
CA GLY A 4 0.00 -30.55 -3.69
C GLY A 4 -0.32 -29.68 -4.90
N ASN A 5 -1.60 -29.51 -5.16
CA ASN A 5 -2.12 -28.58 -6.14
C ASN A 5 -1.74 -27.17 -5.66
N GLN A 6 -0.53 -26.70 -6.04
CA GLN A 6 -0.09 -25.33 -5.76
C GLN A 6 -0.88 -24.43 -6.71
N ASN A 7 -2.05 -23.98 -6.25
CA ASN A 7 -2.80 -22.96 -6.97
C ASN A 7 -1.97 -21.69 -7.03
N THR A 8 -1.52 -21.34 -8.24
CA THR A 8 -0.88 -20.04 -8.51
C THR A 8 -1.82 -18.92 -8.08
N ARG A 9 -1.32 -17.95 -7.32
CA ARG A 9 -2.08 -16.79 -6.86
C ARG A 9 -1.64 -15.56 -7.64
N PHE A 10 -2.60 -14.80 -8.11
CA PHE A 10 -2.36 -13.55 -8.82
C PHE A 10 -2.63 -12.37 -7.89
N SER A 11 -1.75 -11.39 -7.94
CA SER A 11 -1.87 -10.12 -7.23
C SER A 11 -1.68 -8.97 -8.20
N TRP A 12 -2.24 -7.81 -7.90
CA TRP A 12 -2.13 -6.61 -8.72
C TRP A 12 -1.81 -5.39 -7.85
N PHE A 13 -1.68 -4.23 -8.45
CA PHE A 13 -1.49 -2.97 -7.77
C PHE A 13 -2.77 -2.14 -7.75
N ILE A 14 -2.97 -1.37 -6.70
CA ILE A 14 -3.94 -0.26 -6.69
C ILE A 14 -3.23 0.96 -7.27
N PRO A 15 -3.79 1.59 -8.32
CA PRO A 15 -3.16 2.73 -8.99
C PRO A 15 -3.36 4.05 -8.23
N ILE A 16 -2.74 4.17 -7.05
CA ILE A 16 -2.85 5.38 -6.22
C ILE A 16 -2.20 6.61 -6.87
N ASP A 17 -1.33 6.42 -7.84
CA ASP A 17 -0.72 7.48 -8.66
C ASP A 17 -1.63 7.90 -9.82
N GLY A 18 -2.74 7.22 -10.04
CA GLY A 18 -3.55 7.30 -11.25
C GLY A 18 -3.16 6.25 -12.28
N ASP A 19 -3.80 6.27 -13.43
CA ASP A 19 -3.60 5.28 -14.49
C ASP A 19 -3.65 5.93 -15.89
N GLY A 20 -3.04 5.26 -16.86
CA GLY A 20 -2.98 5.66 -18.26
C GLY A 20 -2.27 4.63 -19.12
N ALA A 21 -2.32 4.83 -20.43
CA ALA A 21 -1.69 3.93 -21.40
C ALA A 21 -0.16 3.84 -21.23
N ARG A 22 0.46 4.84 -20.61
CA ARG A 22 1.93 4.91 -20.40
C ARG A 22 2.25 5.59 -19.07
N ALA A 23 3.06 4.96 -18.24
CA ALA A 23 3.70 5.60 -17.10
C ALA A 23 4.75 6.64 -17.58
N GLY A 24 5.00 7.66 -16.78
CA GLY A 24 5.98 8.71 -17.10
C GLY A 24 5.46 9.81 -18.04
N THR A 25 4.17 9.84 -18.34
CA THR A 25 3.52 10.97 -19.01
C THR A 25 3.25 12.10 -18.03
N VAL A 26 2.97 13.32 -18.54
CA VAL A 26 2.75 14.49 -17.68
C VAL A 26 1.51 14.33 -16.80
N ARG A 27 0.47 13.65 -17.30
CA ARG A 27 -0.79 13.47 -16.57
C ARG A 27 -1.32 12.05 -16.73
N ALA A 28 -1.92 11.54 -15.68
CA ALA A 28 -2.74 10.35 -15.75
C ALA A 28 -3.99 10.60 -16.60
N GLU A 29 -4.36 9.65 -17.43
CA GLU A 29 -5.64 9.67 -18.15
C GLU A 29 -6.82 9.50 -17.19
N ARG A 30 -6.59 8.73 -16.13
CA ARG A 30 -7.53 8.47 -15.03
C ARG A 30 -6.88 8.86 -13.71
N PRO A 31 -7.33 9.92 -13.05
CA PRO A 31 -6.83 10.28 -11.72
C PRO A 31 -7.21 9.22 -10.68
N PRO A 32 -6.51 9.14 -9.55
CA PRO A 32 -6.78 8.15 -8.51
C PRO A 32 -7.97 8.55 -7.62
N ASP A 33 -9.09 8.94 -8.22
CA ASP A 33 -10.30 9.21 -7.47
C ASP A 33 -10.92 7.91 -6.89
N PHE A 34 -11.73 8.06 -5.87
CA PHE A 34 -12.26 6.91 -5.16
C PHE A 34 -13.15 6.01 -6.03
N ASP A 35 -13.94 6.59 -6.93
CA ASP A 35 -14.83 5.80 -7.79
C ASP A 35 -14.05 4.92 -8.75
N TYR A 36 -12.98 5.46 -9.32
CA TYR A 36 -12.07 4.68 -10.15
C TYR A 36 -11.37 3.57 -9.36
N LEU A 37 -10.77 3.90 -8.20
CA LEU A 37 -10.09 2.91 -7.35
C LEU A 37 -11.05 1.82 -6.85
N ARG A 38 -12.30 2.18 -6.51
CA ARG A 38 -13.36 1.24 -6.16
C ARG A 38 -13.67 0.29 -7.32
N GLN A 39 -13.80 0.80 -8.53
CA GLN A 39 -14.04 -0.03 -9.72
C GLN A 39 -12.89 -1.02 -9.94
N VAL A 40 -11.64 -0.58 -9.82
CA VAL A 40 -10.46 -1.44 -9.97
C VAL A 40 -10.48 -2.58 -8.95
N VAL A 41 -10.70 -2.27 -7.67
CA VAL A 41 -10.66 -3.31 -6.62
C VAL A 41 -11.82 -4.29 -6.74
N GLN A 42 -13.01 -3.83 -7.08
CA GLN A 42 -14.18 -4.70 -7.25
C GLN A 42 -14.02 -5.60 -8.48
N THR A 43 -13.49 -5.07 -9.59
CA THR A 43 -13.17 -5.87 -10.77
C THR A 43 -12.11 -6.94 -10.45
N ALA A 44 -11.06 -6.60 -9.70
CA ALA A 44 -10.05 -7.57 -9.28
C ALA A 44 -10.64 -8.65 -8.36
N GLU A 45 -11.55 -8.28 -7.46
CA GLU A 45 -12.26 -9.24 -6.61
C GLU A 45 -13.16 -10.18 -7.40
N ASP A 46 -13.86 -9.69 -8.42
CA ASP A 46 -14.74 -10.47 -9.28
C ASP A 46 -13.94 -11.44 -10.19
N LEU A 47 -12.71 -11.08 -10.54
CA LEU A 47 -11.76 -11.89 -11.29
C LEU A 47 -10.91 -12.82 -10.40
N ASP A 48 -11.25 -12.96 -9.11
CA ASP A 48 -10.58 -13.82 -8.13
C ASP A 48 -9.06 -13.54 -7.95
N TYR A 49 -8.64 -12.27 -8.09
CA TYR A 49 -7.30 -11.88 -7.66
C TYR A 49 -7.15 -12.12 -6.15
N TYR A 50 -6.00 -12.66 -5.76
CA TYR A 50 -5.74 -12.99 -4.36
C TYR A 50 -5.55 -11.75 -3.49
N SER A 51 -4.76 -10.80 -3.97
CA SER A 51 -4.47 -9.58 -3.22
C SER A 51 -4.14 -8.39 -4.12
N LEU A 52 -4.25 -7.21 -3.55
CA LEU A 52 -3.83 -5.95 -4.18
C LEU A 52 -2.79 -5.26 -3.31
N LEU A 53 -1.67 -4.88 -3.91
CA LEU A 53 -0.66 -4.06 -3.26
C LEU A 53 -1.07 -2.59 -3.34
N ILE A 54 -1.07 -1.92 -2.20
CA ILE A 54 -1.20 -0.47 -2.10
C ILE A 54 0.15 0.10 -1.70
N PRO A 55 0.86 0.77 -2.61
CA PRO A 55 2.17 1.35 -2.30
C PRO A 55 2.05 2.59 -1.41
N THR A 56 3.12 2.95 -0.71
CA THR A 56 3.23 4.23 -0.01
C THR A 56 4.14 5.16 -0.80
N ARG A 57 3.61 6.35 -1.11
CA ARG A 57 4.33 7.41 -1.82
C ARG A 57 4.09 8.76 -1.16
N PHE A 58 5.03 9.68 -1.34
CA PHE A 58 4.93 11.05 -0.84
C PHE A 58 4.76 12.07 -1.97
N ALA A 59 4.97 11.63 -3.21
CA ALA A 59 4.64 12.34 -4.42
C ALA A 59 4.24 11.33 -5.50
N ASN A 60 3.59 11.81 -6.56
CA ASN A 60 3.28 10.96 -7.70
C ASN A 60 4.59 10.45 -8.34
N GLY A 61 4.73 9.15 -8.46
CA GLY A 61 5.95 8.51 -8.96
C GLY A 61 5.85 7.98 -10.39
N LEU A 62 4.65 8.04 -10.98
CA LEU A 62 4.39 7.50 -12.32
C LEU A 62 4.08 8.59 -13.35
N PHE A 63 3.63 9.76 -12.91
CA PHE A 63 3.26 10.90 -13.73
C PHE A 63 3.99 12.16 -13.25
N ALA A 64 3.46 13.35 -13.57
CA ALA A 64 4.04 14.58 -13.06
C ALA A 64 3.98 14.61 -11.53
N GLU A 65 4.99 15.20 -10.94
CA GLU A 65 5.22 15.24 -9.51
C GLU A 65 4.09 15.90 -8.71
N ASP A 66 3.42 16.87 -9.32
CA ASP A 66 2.25 17.60 -8.83
C ASP A 66 0.91 16.93 -9.22
N ALA A 67 0.97 15.78 -9.90
CA ALA A 67 -0.24 15.03 -10.23
C ALA A 67 -0.94 14.50 -8.96
N PRO A 68 -2.27 14.32 -9.00
CA PRO A 68 -3.01 13.75 -7.88
C PRO A 68 -2.43 12.43 -7.40
N LEU A 69 -2.44 12.23 -6.09
CA LEU A 69 -1.99 11.01 -5.42
C LEU A 69 -2.99 10.65 -4.32
N ALA A 70 -3.44 9.40 -4.28
CA ALA A 70 -4.26 8.90 -3.19
C ALA A 70 -3.40 8.48 -1.99
N GLU A 71 -3.83 8.81 -0.76
CA GLU A 71 -3.12 8.39 0.44
C GLU A 71 -3.39 6.91 0.73
N THR A 72 -2.35 6.18 1.10
CA THR A 72 -2.30 4.72 1.18
C THR A 72 -3.31 4.13 2.17
N TRP A 73 -3.30 4.59 3.43
CA TRP A 73 -4.03 3.94 4.54
C TRP A 73 -5.51 4.32 4.58
N THR A 74 -5.84 5.57 4.28
CA THR A 74 -7.24 6.01 4.15
C THR A 74 -7.90 5.36 2.94
N THR A 75 -7.19 5.27 1.82
CA THR A 75 -7.66 4.57 0.62
C THR A 75 -7.86 3.08 0.89
N ALA A 76 -6.88 2.41 1.51
CA ALA A 76 -7.00 1.00 1.90
C ALA A 76 -8.24 0.73 2.75
N THR A 77 -8.50 1.60 3.71
CA THR A 77 -9.66 1.48 4.61
C THR A 77 -10.98 1.61 3.84
N ALA A 78 -11.09 2.60 2.96
CA ALA A 78 -12.28 2.81 2.15
C ALA A 78 -12.53 1.64 1.19
N LEU A 79 -11.47 1.12 0.53
CA LEU A 79 -11.56 -0.02 -0.39
C LEU A 79 -11.89 -1.33 0.35
N ALA A 80 -11.35 -1.54 1.54
CA ALA A 80 -11.67 -2.71 2.36
C ALA A 80 -13.15 -2.73 2.78
N ALA A 81 -13.75 -1.56 3.00
CA ALA A 81 -15.18 -1.45 3.37
C ALA A 81 -16.14 -1.79 2.22
N VAL A 82 -15.70 -1.67 0.96
CA VAL A 82 -16.53 -1.94 -0.24
C VAL A 82 -16.22 -3.26 -0.93
N THR A 83 -15.39 -4.12 -0.31
CA THR A 83 -15.01 -5.46 -0.79
C THR A 83 -15.27 -6.52 0.27
N LYS A 84 -15.24 -7.80 -0.11
CA LYS A 84 -15.62 -8.92 0.77
C LYS A 84 -14.56 -10.01 0.90
N ARG A 85 -13.78 -10.26 -0.15
CA ARG A 85 -12.87 -11.42 -0.26
C ARG A 85 -11.41 -11.04 -0.48
N ILE A 86 -11.17 -10.09 -1.37
CA ILE A 86 -9.82 -9.70 -1.78
C ILE A 86 -8.99 -9.18 -0.61
N ARG A 87 -7.72 -9.55 -0.57
CA ARG A 87 -6.77 -9.11 0.46
C ARG A 87 -6.03 -7.86 0.01
N PHE A 88 -5.53 -7.11 0.97
CA PHE A 88 -4.75 -5.90 0.75
C PHE A 88 -3.36 -6.06 1.36
N LEU A 89 -2.32 -5.95 0.55
CA LEU A 89 -0.94 -5.83 1.00
C LEU A 89 -0.58 -4.33 1.05
N ILE A 90 -0.57 -3.77 2.25
CA ILE A 90 -0.52 -2.32 2.45
C ILE A 90 0.89 -1.91 2.86
N ALA A 91 1.49 -1.02 2.09
CA ALA A 91 2.82 -0.53 2.38
C ALA A 91 2.82 0.47 3.55
N VAL A 92 3.88 0.38 4.37
CA VAL A 92 4.20 1.37 5.39
C VAL A 92 5.71 1.63 5.38
N ARG A 93 6.08 2.90 5.58
CA ARG A 93 7.48 3.31 5.76
C ARG A 93 7.72 3.64 7.23
N PRO A 94 8.52 2.83 7.95
CA PRO A 94 8.89 3.11 9.33
C PRO A 94 9.55 4.48 9.49
N GLY A 95 9.13 5.25 10.49
CA GLY A 95 9.60 6.60 10.74
C GLY A 95 8.70 7.72 10.23
N PHE A 96 7.74 7.44 9.34
CA PHE A 96 6.81 8.45 8.80
C PHE A 96 5.43 8.44 9.46
N VAL A 97 5.16 7.45 10.27
CA VAL A 97 3.96 7.37 11.10
C VAL A 97 4.38 6.97 12.51
N ALA A 98 3.84 7.65 13.51
CA ALA A 98 4.09 7.29 14.91
C ALA A 98 3.65 5.84 15.16
N LEU A 99 4.54 5.05 15.77
CA LEU A 99 4.34 3.62 15.96
C LEU A 99 3.01 3.26 16.63
N GLY A 100 2.65 3.95 17.71
CA GLY A 100 1.38 3.71 18.42
C GLY A 100 0.16 4.00 17.55
N LEU A 101 0.20 5.08 16.76
CA LEU A 101 -0.85 5.41 15.81
C LEU A 101 -0.96 4.34 14.71
N PHE A 102 0.18 3.93 14.17
CA PHE A 102 0.21 2.87 13.16
C PHE A 102 -0.40 1.56 13.68
N ALA A 103 -0.04 1.16 14.89
CA ALA A 103 -0.59 -0.06 15.48
C ALA A 103 -2.11 0.01 15.65
N GLN A 104 -2.66 1.17 16.04
CA GLN A 104 -4.10 1.40 16.11
C GLN A 104 -4.76 1.38 14.72
N MET A 105 -4.18 2.04 13.74
CA MET A 105 -4.69 2.06 12.36
C MET A 105 -4.74 0.65 11.78
N ALA A 106 -3.68 -0.13 11.93
CA ALA A 106 -3.60 -1.49 11.43
C ALA A 106 -4.62 -2.41 12.14
N ALA A 107 -4.77 -2.30 13.46
CA ALA A 107 -5.76 -3.07 14.21
C ALA A 107 -7.20 -2.71 13.79
N ALA A 108 -7.50 -1.42 13.63
CA ALA A 108 -8.82 -0.98 13.18
C ALA A 108 -9.12 -1.49 11.76
N LEU A 109 -8.17 -1.36 10.84
CA LEU A 109 -8.32 -1.83 9.47
C LEU A 109 -8.43 -3.37 9.40
N HIS A 110 -7.71 -4.09 10.26
CA HIS A 110 -7.87 -5.55 10.40
C HIS A 110 -9.31 -5.93 10.77
N GLN A 111 -9.93 -5.22 11.71
CA GLN A 111 -11.32 -5.43 12.09
C GLN A 111 -12.29 -5.07 10.96
N ILE A 112 -12.13 -3.89 10.34
CA ILE A 112 -12.98 -3.43 9.21
C ILE A 112 -12.91 -4.42 8.05
N SER A 113 -11.73 -4.88 7.72
CA SER A 113 -11.49 -5.82 6.62
C SER A 113 -11.83 -7.27 6.96
N LYS A 114 -12.12 -7.60 8.23
CA LYS A 114 -12.29 -8.98 8.72
C LYS A 114 -11.05 -9.85 8.45
N GLY A 115 -9.86 -9.32 8.75
CA GLY A 115 -8.60 -10.04 8.63
C GLY A 115 -7.99 -10.09 7.24
N ARG A 116 -8.45 -9.28 6.29
CA ARG A 116 -7.98 -9.29 4.90
C ARG A 116 -6.82 -8.34 4.62
N ILE A 117 -6.04 -7.99 5.61
CA ILE A 117 -4.85 -7.15 5.42
C ILE A 117 -3.56 -7.91 5.69
N ASP A 118 -2.54 -7.54 4.96
CA ASP A 118 -1.14 -7.88 5.14
C ASP A 118 -0.33 -6.58 5.10
N ILE A 119 0.77 -6.53 5.82
CA ILE A 119 1.58 -5.30 5.93
C ILE A 119 2.90 -5.50 5.18
N ASN A 120 3.20 -4.59 4.26
CA ASN A 120 4.46 -4.51 3.56
C ASN A 120 5.35 -3.44 4.20
N ILE A 121 6.37 -3.85 4.95
CA ILE A 121 7.33 -2.94 5.56
C ILE A 121 8.34 -2.50 4.50
N VAL A 122 8.41 -1.20 4.21
CA VAL A 122 9.24 -0.64 3.14
C VAL A 122 10.25 0.36 3.72
N PRO A 123 11.43 -0.11 4.18
CA PRO A 123 12.50 0.77 4.66
C PRO A 123 13.22 1.51 3.54
N GLY A 124 13.20 0.95 2.33
CA GLY A 124 13.82 1.52 1.14
C GLY A 124 12.89 2.39 0.32
N GLY A 125 13.41 2.91 -0.80
CA GLY A 125 12.65 3.72 -1.75
C GLY A 125 13.53 4.62 -2.60
N ILE A 126 12.90 5.49 -3.37
CA ILE A 126 13.58 6.50 -4.18
C ILE A 126 14.06 7.60 -3.23
N GLN A 127 15.36 7.94 -3.28
CA GLN A 127 15.99 8.93 -2.39
C GLN A 127 15.25 10.28 -2.40
N ASN A 128 14.91 10.76 -3.58
CA ASN A 128 14.21 12.03 -3.75
C ASN A 128 12.82 12.07 -3.05
N ASP A 129 12.14 10.93 -2.97
CA ASP A 129 10.86 10.77 -2.28
C ASP A 129 11.01 10.92 -0.75
N PHE A 130 12.15 10.50 -0.20
CA PHE A 130 12.49 10.69 1.21
C PHE A 130 12.89 12.13 1.53
N GLU A 131 13.72 12.73 0.70
CA GLU A 131 14.21 14.12 0.89
C GLU A 131 13.07 15.13 0.89
N ARG A 132 12.03 14.91 0.09
CA ARG A 132 10.82 15.75 0.08
C ARG A 132 10.09 15.86 1.40
N VAL A 133 10.15 14.81 2.20
CA VAL A 133 9.50 14.75 3.53
C VAL A 133 10.49 14.95 4.67
N GLY A 134 11.71 15.42 4.36
CA GLY A 134 12.72 15.74 5.34
C GLY A 134 13.46 14.52 5.91
N GLU A 135 13.46 13.39 5.21
CA GLU A 135 14.19 12.20 5.63
C GLU A 135 15.51 12.07 4.86
N PHE A 136 16.61 12.23 5.59
CA PHE A 136 17.97 12.23 5.04
C PHE A 136 18.85 11.11 5.60
N THR A 137 18.29 10.19 6.37
CA THR A 137 19.04 9.06 6.93
C THR A 137 19.51 8.12 5.83
N ASP A 138 20.66 7.49 6.07
CA ASP A 138 21.19 6.47 5.17
C ASP A 138 20.35 5.19 5.16
N GLN A 139 20.63 4.32 4.21
CA GLN A 139 19.86 3.11 4.01
C GLN A 139 19.96 2.15 5.21
N SER A 140 21.14 1.98 5.81
CA SER A 140 21.32 1.06 6.94
C SER A 140 20.48 1.49 8.14
N THR A 141 20.51 2.77 8.49
CA THR A 141 19.68 3.33 9.57
C THR A 141 18.19 3.13 9.33
N ARG A 142 17.72 3.24 8.08
CA ARG A 142 16.32 2.97 7.76
C ARG A 142 15.94 1.50 7.94
N TYR A 143 16.86 0.56 7.66
CA TYR A 143 16.62 -0.87 7.90
C TYR A 143 16.62 -1.22 9.38
N GLU A 144 17.55 -0.68 10.17
CA GLU A 144 17.56 -0.82 11.64
C GLU A 144 16.26 -0.30 12.25
N ARG A 145 15.81 0.88 11.84
CA ARG A 145 14.51 1.44 12.24
C ARG A 145 13.33 0.51 11.89
N ALA A 146 13.39 -0.15 10.73
CA ALA A 146 12.34 -1.10 10.33
C ALA A 146 12.33 -2.35 11.21
N GLU A 147 13.48 -2.86 11.62
CA GLU A 147 13.58 -3.98 12.56
C GLU A 147 12.97 -3.63 13.92
N GLU A 148 13.34 -2.47 14.47
CA GLU A 148 12.75 -1.97 15.72
C GLU A 148 11.23 -1.76 15.60
N PHE A 149 10.78 -1.19 14.48
CA PHE A 149 9.37 -0.97 14.20
C PHE A 149 8.58 -2.27 14.20
N ILE A 150 9.07 -3.31 13.52
CA ILE A 150 8.44 -4.64 13.49
C ILE A 150 8.40 -5.26 14.88
N ALA A 151 9.53 -5.19 15.63
CA ALA A 151 9.63 -5.75 16.96
C ALA A 151 8.65 -5.08 17.94
N ALA A 152 8.48 -3.77 17.82
CA ALA A 152 7.55 -3.01 18.64
C ALA A 152 6.08 -3.27 18.25
N CYS A 153 5.75 -3.34 16.95
CA CYS A 153 4.41 -3.71 16.49
C CYS A 153 3.97 -5.05 17.04
N ARG A 154 4.85 -6.06 17.00
CA ARG A 154 4.58 -7.40 17.54
C ARG A 154 4.31 -7.45 19.06
N LYS A 155 4.75 -6.42 19.79
CA LYS A 155 4.45 -6.29 21.23
C LYS A 155 3.14 -5.56 21.49
N LEU A 156 2.67 -4.77 20.53
CA LEU A 156 1.44 -3.99 20.64
C LEU A 156 0.19 -4.79 20.19
N TRP A 157 0.39 -5.79 19.37
CA TRP A 157 -0.65 -6.71 18.87
C TRP A 157 -0.63 -8.05 19.59
#